data_02283c5c634f93e20d9f108ed93b50a5
#
_entry.id   02283c5c634f93e20d9f108ed93b50a5
#
_cell.length_a   1.000
_cell.length_b   1.000
_cell.length_c   1.000
_cell.angle_alpha   90.00
_cell.angle_beta   90.00
_cell.angle_gamma   90.00
#
_symmetry.space_group_name_H-M   'P 1'
#
loop_
_entity.id
_entity.type
_entity.pdbx_description
1 polymer ?
#
loop_
_entity_poly.entity_id
_entity_poly.type
_entity_poly.pdbx_seq_one_letter_code
_entity_poly.pdbx_strand_id
1 'polypeptide(L)'
;ARLFLTAASARSWQPETEILVYDTDTAPAVSATSENASRSEVTVSVLGVASIDQAGVLTRSNGATVTRTFTLVREDGQWRIDAPENMILISRAALTASYTLANLYFPSADGTELVADPRWYPSRRLASHLLAGLVNGPRADLDSVVANAIPAGATLPSHGVEVADGVANVELTGPMPSSEGARASLAWQLTRTLKQAADVAQLNVTLSGEALDTETIPPSPQYSLDTLVGAGASGVGIVSSSAMAPRASATDAW
;
A
#
# COMPACT_ATOMS: atom_id res chain seq x y z
N ALA A 1 -15.59 10.61 3.40
CA ALA A 1 -16.11 9.88 4.58
C ALA A 1 -16.18 10.80 5.82
N ARG A 2 -15.13 11.52 6.19
CA ARG A 2 -15.08 12.36 7.41
C ARG A 2 -16.26 13.34 7.57
N LEU A 3 -16.87 13.79 6.48
CA LEU A 3 -18.06 14.66 6.50
C LEU A 3 -19.31 14.00 7.11
N PHE A 4 -19.35 12.68 7.20
CA PHE A 4 -20.46 11.93 7.79
C PHE A 4 -20.23 11.58 9.27
N LEU A 5 -19.07 11.94 9.82
CA LEU A 5 -18.72 11.70 11.21
C LEU A 5 -19.09 12.90 12.08
N THR A 6 -19.22 12.68 13.39
CA THR A 6 -19.22 13.78 14.35
C THR A 6 -17.92 14.58 14.29
N ALA A 7 -17.92 15.82 14.69
CA ALA A 7 -16.70 16.64 14.68
C ALA A 7 -15.57 16.04 15.55
N ALA A 8 -15.92 15.36 16.64
CA ALA A 8 -14.96 14.65 17.48
C ALA A 8 -14.37 13.44 16.76
N SER A 9 -15.21 12.56 16.22
CA SER A 9 -14.80 11.35 15.51
C SER A 9 -14.00 11.66 14.25
N ALA A 10 -14.36 12.72 13.51
CA ALA A 10 -13.63 13.14 12.31
C ALA A 10 -12.16 13.50 12.57
N ARG A 11 -11.81 13.95 13.80
CA ARG A 11 -10.42 14.27 14.18
C ARG A 11 -9.59 13.05 14.55
N SER A 12 -10.20 12.07 15.20
CA SER A 12 -9.49 10.89 15.75
C SER A 12 -9.55 9.66 14.86
N TRP A 13 -10.49 9.59 13.93
CA TRP A 13 -10.70 8.41 13.07
C TRP A 13 -9.52 8.17 12.12
N GLN A 14 -8.99 6.96 12.16
CA GLN A 14 -7.88 6.46 11.35
C GLN A 14 -8.39 5.39 10.37
N PRO A 15 -8.94 5.77 9.23
CA PRO A 15 -9.59 4.85 8.28
C PRO A 15 -8.63 3.82 7.67
N GLU A 16 -7.34 4.12 7.63
CA GLU A 16 -6.33 3.32 6.94
C GLU A 16 -5.77 2.19 7.82
N THR A 17 -6.28 2.04 9.05
CA THR A 17 -5.85 0.96 9.94
C THR A 17 -6.28 -0.41 9.40
N GLU A 18 -7.49 -0.49 8.84
CA GLU A 18 -8.01 -1.68 8.19
C GLU A 18 -9.00 -1.30 7.09
N ILE A 19 -8.90 -1.96 5.94
CA ILE A 19 -9.86 -1.82 4.87
C ILE A 19 -10.53 -3.18 4.67
N LEU A 20 -11.83 -3.25 4.96
CA LEU A 20 -12.65 -4.43 4.68
C LEU A 20 -13.27 -4.29 3.30
N VAL A 21 -13.02 -5.28 2.45
CA VAL A 21 -13.51 -5.30 1.07
C VAL A 21 -14.66 -6.29 0.96
N TYR A 22 -15.80 -5.83 0.46
CA TYR A 22 -16.96 -6.67 0.25
C TYR A 22 -17.29 -6.90 -1.22
N ASP A 23 -18.03 -7.96 -1.49
CA ASP A 23 -18.45 -8.31 -2.84
C ASP A 23 -19.46 -7.27 -3.39
N THR A 24 -19.25 -6.89 -4.64
CA THR A 24 -20.11 -5.93 -5.34
C THR A 24 -21.43 -6.59 -5.82
N ASP A 25 -21.37 -7.89 -6.07
CA ASP A 25 -22.51 -8.63 -6.63
C ASP A 25 -23.63 -8.88 -5.59
N THR A 26 -23.29 -8.75 -4.31
CA THR A 26 -24.24 -8.87 -3.20
C THR A 26 -24.45 -7.51 -2.55
N ALA A 27 -25.69 -7.03 -2.60
CA ALA A 27 -26.02 -5.76 -1.95
C ALA A 27 -25.84 -5.86 -0.42
N PRO A 28 -25.28 -4.83 0.24
CA PRO A 28 -25.20 -4.77 1.68
C PRO A 28 -26.61 -4.85 2.32
N ALA A 29 -26.77 -5.72 3.31
CA ALA A 29 -27.95 -5.73 4.14
C ALA A 29 -27.81 -4.65 5.23
N VAL A 30 -28.74 -3.71 5.27
CA VAL A 30 -28.72 -2.60 6.21
C VAL A 30 -29.98 -2.65 7.07
N SER A 31 -29.80 -2.64 8.39
CA SER A 31 -30.89 -2.50 9.35
C SER A 31 -30.61 -1.33 10.29
N ALA A 32 -31.65 -0.65 10.72
CA ALA A 32 -31.54 0.47 11.65
C ALA A 32 -32.48 0.25 12.82
N THR A 33 -31.95 0.46 14.04
CA THR A 33 -32.71 0.45 15.28
C THR A 33 -32.63 1.83 15.90
N SER A 34 -33.76 2.52 15.99
CA SER A 34 -33.82 3.84 16.60
C SER A 34 -33.98 3.70 18.11
N GLU A 35 -33.01 4.18 18.88
CA GLU A 35 -33.12 4.22 20.34
C GLU A 35 -33.99 5.39 20.81
N ASN A 36 -33.87 6.55 20.15
CA ASN A 36 -34.65 7.76 20.41
C ASN A 36 -34.51 8.77 19.25
N ALA A 37 -35.07 9.96 19.39
CA ALA A 37 -35.04 10.99 18.35
C ALA A 37 -33.66 11.54 18.00
N SER A 38 -32.62 11.28 18.83
CA SER A 38 -31.26 11.81 18.67
C SER A 38 -30.18 10.74 18.55
N ARG A 39 -30.54 9.43 18.72
CA ARG A 39 -29.60 8.31 18.64
C ARG A 39 -30.22 7.12 17.91
N SER A 40 -29.43 6.50 17.05
CA SER A 40 -29.80 5.32 16.30
C SER A 40 -28.59 4.42 16.10
N GLU A 41 -28.79 3.12 16.01
CA GLU A 41 -27.79 2.16 15.58
C GLU A 41 -28.11 1.66 14.18
N VAL A 42 -27.10 1.61 13.32
CA VAL A 42 -27.20 1.06 11.97
C VAL A 42 -26.22 -0.10 11.85
N THR A 43 -26.78 -1.27 11.57
CA THR A 43 -26.01 -2.49 11.33
C THR A 43 -25.94 -2.75 9.84
N VAL A 44 -24.72 -2.94 9.34
CA VAL A 44 -24.43 -3.25 7.95
C VAL A 44 -23.79 -4.63 7.89
N SER A 45 -24.38 -5.53 7.12
CA SER A 45 -23.86 -6.89 6.87
C SER A 45 -23.52 -7.04 5.40
N VAL A 46 -22.32 -7.52 5.11
CA VAL A 46 -21.77 -7.70 3.77
C VAL A 46 -21.09 -9.04 3.62
N LEU A 47 -20.93 -9.51 2.39
CA LEU A 47 -20.10 -10.66 2.08
C LEU A 47 -18.64 -10.18 1.95
N GLY A 48 -17.79 -10.45 2.95
CA GLY A 48 -16.39 -10.05 2.96
C GLY A 48 -15.54 -10.91 2.03
N VAL A 49 -14.78 -10.30 1.14
CA VAL A 49 -13.93 -11.01 0.17
C VAL A 49 -12.44 -10.81 0.43
N ALA A 50 -12.06 -9.72 1.09
CA ALA A 50 -10.68 -9.47 1.48
C ALA A 50 -10.61 -8.42 2.61
N SER A 51 -9.45 -8.35 3.27
CA SER A 51 -9.05 -7.22 4.09
C SER A 51 -7.67 -6.73 3.66
N ILE A 52 -7.42 -5.43 3.85
CA ILE A 52 -6.10 -4.83 3.65
C ILE A 52 -5.70 -4.20 4.97
N ASP A 53 -4.53 -4.56 5.47
CA ASP A 53 -3.99 -4.02 6.72
C ASP A 53 -3.34 -2.62 6.52
N GLN A 54 -2.88 -2.03 7.61
CA GLN A 54 -2.20 -0.73 7.60
C GLN A 54 -0.92 -0.72 6.73
N ALA A 55 -0.30 -1.87 6.53
CA ALA A 55 0.87 -2.00 5.68
C ALA A 55 0.51 -2.14 4.18
N GLY A 56 -0.77 -2.22 3.83
CA GLY A 56 -1.24 -2.40 2.46
C GLY A 56 -1.27 -3.86 2.00
N VAL A 57 -1.09 -4.81 2.91
CA VAL A 57 -1.12 -6.24 2.59
C VAL A 57 -2.55 -6.73 2.49
N LEU A 58 -2.93 -7.28 1.34
CA LEU A 58 -4.24 -7.86 1.13
C LEU A 58 -4.27 -9.32 1.60
N THR A 59 -5.22 -9.64 2.46
CA THR A 59 -5.56 -11.00 2.88
C THR A 59 -6.93 -11.36 2.34
N ARG A 60 -7.04 -12.46 1.60
CA ARG A 60 -8.32 -12.94 1.07
C ARG A 60 -9.18 -13.53 2.17
N SER A 61 -10.48 -13.29 2.10
CA SER A 61 -11.50 -13.87 2.96
C SER A 61 -12.24 -14.99 2.24
N ASN A 62 -12.79 -15.93 3.01
CA ASN A 62 -13.53 -17.09 2.48
C ASN A 62 -14.99 -16.76 2.09
N GLY A 63 -15.35 -15.49 1.93
CA GLY A 63 -16.73 -15.08 1.68
C GLY A 63 -17.62 -15.16 2.92
N ALA A 64 -17.07 -15.02 4.11
CA ALA A 64 -17.84 -14.95 5.33
C ALA A 64 -18.62 -13.64 5.43
N THR A 65 -19.84 -13.71 6.02
CA THR A 65 -20.60 -12.49 6.33
C THR A 65 -19.87 -11.68 7.39
N VAL A 66 -19.57 -10.44 7.07
CA VAL A 66 -19.01 -9.46 8.00
C VAL A 66 -20.09 -8.48 8.38
N THR A 67 -20.31 -8.31 9.68
CA THR A 67 -21.29 -7.38 10.22
C THR A 67 -20.59 -6.27 11.00
N ARG A 68 -20.99 -5.02 10.75
CA ARG A 68 -20.51 -3.84 11.47
C ARG A 68 -21.69 -2.98 11.92
N THR A 69 -21.61 -2.49 13.15
CA THR A 69 -22.63 -1.61 13.73
C THR A 69 -22.06 -0.21 13.90
N PHE A 70 -22.81 0.76 13.43
CA PHE A 70 -22.47 2.18 13.50
C PHE A 70 -23.46 2.89 14.40
N THR A 71 -22.96 3.59 15.41
CA THR A 71 -23.77 4.50 16.21
C THR A 71 -23.95 5.81 15.46
N LEU A 72 -25.17 6.26 15.31
CA LEU A 72 -25.52 7.55 14.75
C LEU A 72 -26.09 8.46 15.82
N VAL A 73 -25.64 9.70 15.83
CA VAL A 73 -26.16 10.76 16.70
C VAL A 73 -26.55 11.98 15.87
N ARG A 74 -27.45 12.81 16.41
CA ARG A 74 -27.79 14.10 15.79
C ARG A 74 -26.84 15.18 16.25
N GLU A 75 -26.12 15.75 15.30
CA GLU A 75 -25.26 16.94 15.48
C GLU A 75 -25.72 18.01 14.49
N ASP A 76 -26.07 19.18 14.96
CA ASP A 76 -26.60 20.30 14.16
C ASP A 76 -27.80 19.91 13.27
N GLY A 77 -28.70 19.10 13.81
CA GLY A 77 -29.89 18.64 13.10
C GLY A 77 -29.67 17.53 12.06
N GLN A 78 -28.43 17.10 11.85
CA GLN A 78 -28.07 16.05 10.89
C GLN A 78 -27.57 14.78 11.60
N TRP A 79 -27.84 13.62 11.00
CA TRP A 79 -27.29 12.36 11.49
C TRP A 79 -25.79 12.28 11.16
N ARG A 80 -24.99 11.93 12.16
CA ARG A 80 -23.54 11.72 12.06
C ARG A 80 -23.17 10.40 12.72
N ILE A 81 -22.18 9.72 12.16
CA ILE A 81 -21.60 8.52 12.76
C ILE A 81 -20.70 8.97 13.90
N ASP A 82 -20.93 8.38 15.08
CA ASP A 82 -20.16 8.64 16.29
C ASP A 82 -19.26 7.45 16.62
N ALA A 83 -18.03 7.75 17.05
CA ALA A 83 -17.02 6.78 17.47
C ALA A 83 -16.91 5.52 16.57
N PRO A 84 -16.76 5.67 15.25
CA PRO A 84 -16.61 4.50 14.38
C PRO A 84 -15.30 3.76 14.68
N GLU A 85 -15.28 2.47 14.39
CA GLU A 85 -14.03 1.70 14.36
C GLU A 85 -13.04 2.33 13.37
N ASN A 86 -11.74 2.16 13.63
CA ASN A 86 -10.67 2.65 12.74
C ASN A 86 -10.54 1.71 11.52
N MET A 87 -11.51 1.78 10.63
CA MET A 87 -11.57 0.98 9.42
C MET A 87 -12.38 1.66 8.33
N ILE A 88 -12.23 1.18 7.11
CA ILE A 88 -13.11 1.48 5.98
C ILE A 88 -13.79 0.18 5.51
N LEU A 89 -15.07 0.26 5.22
CA LEU A 89 -15.81 -0.78 4.52
C LEU A 89 -16.08 -0.30 3.10
N ILE A 90 -15.47 -0.95 2.10
CA ILE A 90 -15.60 -0.57 0.68
C ILE A 90 -15.95 -1.77 -0.19
N SER A 91 -16.63 -1.52 -1.31
CA SER A 91 -16.86 -2.55 -2.30
C SER A 91 -15.59 -2.87 -3.10
N ARG A 92 -15.51 -4.07 -3.69
CA ARG A 92 -14.45 -4.44 -4.61
C ARG A 92 -14.30 -3.41 -5.74
N ALA A 93 -15.40 -2.94 -6.32
CA ALA A 93 -15.39 -1.92 -7.37
C ALA A 93 -14.79 -0.59 -6.88
N ALA A 94 -15.12 -0.18 -5.64
CA ALA A 94 -14.56 1.04 -5.06
C ALA A 94 -13.05 0.87 -4.75
N LEU A 95 -12.61 -0.32 -4.33
CA LEU A 95 -11.19 -0.61 -4.16
C LEU A 95 -10.43 -0.44 -5.48
N THR A 96 -10.85 -1.12 -6.54
CA THR A 96 -10.18 -1.04 -7.85
C THR A 96 -10.21 0.35 -8.48
N ALA A 97 -11.21 1.17 -8.16
CA ALA A 97 -11.30 2.55 -8.65
C ALA A 97 -10.41 3.54 -7.86
N SER A 98 -10.06 3.23 -6.62
CA SER A 98 -9.43 4.20 -5.71
C SER A 98 -8.07 3.78 -5.19
N TYR A 99 -7.71 2.51 -5.34
CA TYR A 99 -6.45 1.93 -4.90
C TYR A 99 -5.71 1.29 -6.06
N THR A 100 -4.40 1.24 -5.94
CA THR A 100 -3.50 0.62 -6.91
C THR A 100 -2.68 -0.46 -6.22
N LEU A 101 -2.60 -1.64 -6.83
CA LEU A 101 -1.62 -2.64 -6.45
C LEU A 101 -0.27 -2.19 -7.01
N ALA A 102 0.69 -1.94 -6.13
CA ALA A 102 2.04 -1.55 -6.49
C ALA A 102 3.06 -2.35 -5.69
N ASN A 103 4.26 -2.49 -6.20
CA ASN A 103 5.33 -3.24 -5.54
C ASN A 103 6.27 -2.29 -4.80
N LEU A 104 6.52 -2.56 -3.54
CA LEU A 104 7.74 -2.07 -2.90
C LEU A 104 8.88 -2.97 -3.34
N TYR A 105 10.00 -2.40 -3.76
CA TYR A 105 11.17 -3.15 -4.16
C TYR A 105 12.25 -3.06 -3.08
N PHE A 106 12.74 -4.22 -2.65
CA PHE A 106 13.81 -4.33 -1.66
C PHE A 106 14.98 -5.10 -2.25
N PRO A 107 16.23 -4.67 -2.06
CA PRO A 107 17.40 -5.45 -2.47
C PRO A 107 17.38 -6.82 -1.80
N SER A 108 17.72 -7.87 -2.54
CA SER A 108 18.04 -9.18 -1.96
C SER A 108 19.19 -9.08 -0.95
N ALA A 109 19.31 -10.04 -0.05
CA ALA A 109 20.34 -10.02 1.00
C ALA A 109 21.78 -9.93 0.45
N ASP A 110 22.01 -10.45 -0.76
CA ASP A 110 23.29 -10.34 -1.48
C ASP A 110 23.41 -9.08 -2.35
N GLY A 111 22.34 -8.27 -2.44
CA GLY A 111 22.30 -7.02 -3.19
C GLY A 111 22.30 -7.16 -4.72
N THR A 112 22.09 -8.37 -5.24
CA THR A 112 22.19 -8.64 -6.68
C THR A 112 20.89 -8.38 -7.44
N GLU A 113 19.74 -8.41 -6.76
CA GLU A 113 18.42 -8.22 -7.37
C GLU A 113 17.47 -7.43 -6.47
N LEU A 114 16.33 -7.04 -7.03
CA LEU A 114 15.24 -6.43 -6.28
C LEU A 114 14.08 -7.40 -6.15
N VAL A 115 13.69 -7.69 -4.93
CA VAL A 115 12.54 -8.50 -4.57
C VAL A 115 11.30 -7.61 -4.49
N ALA A 116 10.23 -7.99 -5.16
CA ALA A 116 8.97 -7.27 -5.15
C ALA A 116 8.11 -7.66 -3.94
N ASP A 117 7.59 -6.67 -3.23
CA ASP A 117 6.64 -6.79 -2.14
C ASP A 117 5.33 -6.08 -2.53
N PRO A 118 4.32 -6.82 -3.01
CA PRO A 118 3.08 -6.23 -3.51
C PRO A 118 2.22 -5.68 -2.36
N ARG A 119 1.77 -4.43 -2.51
CA ARG A 119 0.95 -3.70 -1.54
C ARG A 119 -0.15 -2.92 -2.24
N TRP A 120 -1.29 -2.77 -1.59
CA TRP A 120 -2.38 -1.92 -2.04
C TRP A 120 -2.28 -0.54 -1.39
N TYR A 121 -2.22 0.49 -2.23
CA TYR A 121 -2.15 1.88 -1.79
C TYR A 121 -3.22 2.74 -2.46
N PRO A 122 -3.69 3.82 -1.81
CA PRO A 122 -4.51 4.81 -2.48
C PRO A 122 -3.83 5.31 -3.75
N SER A 123 -4.55 5.32 -4.87
CA SER A 123 -4.02 5.75 -6.18
C SER A 123 -3.61 7.22 -6.16
N ARG A 124 -4.31 8.02 -5.35
CA ARG A 124 -3.97 9.44 -5.16
C ARG A 124 -2.72 9.58 -4.31
N ARG A 125 -1.74 10.37 -4.79
CA ARG A 125 -0.44 10.57 -4.15
C ARG A 125 0.33 9.25 -3.94
N LEU A 126 0.25 8.38 -4.94
CA LEU A 126 0.83 7.04 -4.86
C LEU A 126 2.33 7.09 -4.50
N ALA A 127 3.11 8.00 -5.10
CA ALA A 127 4.54 8.16 -4.78
C ALA A 127 4.80 8.38 -3.28
N SER A 128 3.96 9.18 -2.60
CA SER A 128 4.09 9.40 -1.14
C SER A 128 3.80 8.12 -0.35
N HIS A 129 2.79 7.34 -0.73
CA HIS A 129 2.46 6.08 -0.08
C HIS A 129 3.54 5.03 -0.30
N LEU A 130 4.08 4.93 -1.52
CA LEU A 130 5.19 4.02 -1.84
C LEU A 130 6.45 4.34 -1.02
N LEU A 131 6.81 5.61 -0.93
CA LEU A 131 7.97 6.03 -0.14
C LEU A 131 7.76 5.75 1.36
N ALA A 132 6.57 6.03 1.89
CA ALA A 132 6.23 5.69 3.27
C ALA A 132 6.32 4.18 3.52
N GLY A 133 5.85 3.36 2.58
CA GLY A 133 5.98 1.91 2.64
C GLY A 133 7.43 1.43 2.66
N LEU A 134 8.31 2.03 1.85
CA LEU A 134 9.75 1.71 1.87
C LEU A 134 10.41 2.07 3.20
N VAL A 135 10.06 3.22 3.79
CA VAL A 135 10.58 3.64 5.11
C VAL A 135 10.11 2.70 6.21
N ASN A 136 8.86 2.22 6.14
CA ASN A 136 8.32 1.24 7.09
C ASN A 136 8.95 -0.16 6.93
N GLY A 137 9.59 -0.44 5.80
CA GLY A 137 10.30 -1.69 5.56
C GLY A 137 9.46 -2.79 4.90
N PRO A 138 10.12 -3.94 4.63
CA PRO A 138 9.47 -5.10 4.02
C PRO A 138 8.47 -5.77 4.97
N ARG A 139 7.66 -6.69 4.43
CA ARG A 139 6.84 -7.57 5.25
C ARG A 139 7.72 -8.51 6.09
N ALA A 140 7.21 -8.91 7.25
CA ALA A 140 7.94 -9.76 8.18
C ALA A 140 8.39 -11.11 7.58
N ASP A 141 7.64 -11.64 6.62
CA ASP A 141 8.00 -12.88 5.92
C ASP A 141 9.16 -12.70 4.92
N LEU A 142 9.48 -11.46 4.55
CA LEU A 142 10.60 -11.12 3.67
C LEU A 142 11.86 -10.66 4.43
N ASP A 143 11.77 -10.30 5.70
CA ASP A 143 12.87 -9.71 6.50
C ASP A 143 14.16 -10.54 6.48
N SER A 144 14.05 -11.86 6.35
CA SER A 144 15.23 -12.75 6.32
C SER A 144 15.92 -12.85 4.96
N VAL A 145 15.27 -12.40 3.88
CA VAL A 145 15.74 -12.59 2.50
C VAL A 145 16.01 -11.30 1.74
N VAL A 146 15.60 -10.16 2.30
CA VAL A 146 15.82 -8.84 1.71
C VAL A 146 16.51 -7.90 2.70
N ALA A 147 17.12 -6.85 2.15
CA ALA A 147 17.63 -5.72 2.92
C ALA A 147 16.80 -4.46 2.58
N ASN A 148 16.72 -3.53 3.49
CA ASN A 148 16.19 -2.21 3.18
C ASN A 148 17.35 -1.24 2.95
N ALA A 149 17.47 -0.68 1.75
CA ALA A 149 18.52 0.30 1.45
C ALA A 149 18.21 1.69 2.05
N ILE A 150 16.98 1.94 2.48
CA ILE A 150 16.64 3.15 3.26
C ILE A 150 17.43 3.13 4.57
N PRO A 151 18.19 4.17 4.89
CA PRO A 151 18.97 4.20 6.13
C PRO A 151 18.08 4.08 7.37
N ALA A 152 18.53 3.32 8.35
CA ALA A 152 17.80 3.19 9.62
C ALA A 152 17.59 4.57 10.28
N GLY A 153 16.37 4.82 10.72
CA GLY A 153 15.99 6.10 11.32
C GLY A 153 15.70 7.22 10.30
N ALA A 154 15.73 6.92 9.01
CA ALA A 154 15.28 7.88 8.00
C ALA A 154 13.80 8.22 8.20
N THR A 155 13.45 9.48 8.05
CA THR A 155 12.08 10.00 8.18
C THR A 155 11.68 10.79 6.96
N LEU A 156 10.37 10.86 6.77
CA LEU A 156 9.73 11.60 5.69
C LEU A 156 9.20 12.94 6.19
N PRO A 157 9.20 13.98 5.35
CA PRO A 157 8.47 15.20 5.65
C PRO A 157 6.96 14.93 5.68
N SER A 158 6.23 15.69 6.49
CA SER A 158 4.78 15.52 6.67
C SER A 158 3.96 15.73 5.38
N HIS A 159 4.50 16.48 4.41
CA HIS A 159 3.86 16.70 3.11
C HIS A 159 4.07 15.52 2.13
N GLY A 160 4.96 14.57 2.44
CA GLY A 160 5.27 13.42 1.59
C GLY A 160 6.11 13.80 0.37
N VAL A 161 5.94 13.07 -0.74
CA VAL A 161 6.59 13.34 -2.03
C VAL A 161 5.81 14.40 -2.80
N GLU A 162 6.49 15.44 -3.22
CA GLU A 162 5.96 16.43 -4.15
C GLU A 162 6.31 16.01 -5.58
N VAL A 163 5.30 15.96 -6.44
CA VAL A 163 5.50 15.64 -7.87
C VAL A 163 5.10 16.86 -8.69
N ALA A 164 6.04 17.41 -9.44
CA ALA A 164 5.84 18.54 -10.34
C ALA A 164 6.50 18.25 -11.69
N ASP A 165 5.79 18.47 -12.78
CA ASP A 165 6.28 18.28 -14.15
C ASP A 165 6.93 16.90 -14.41
N GLY A 166 6.39 15.87 -13.77
CA GLY A 166 6.93 14.51 -13.88
C GLY A 166 8.16 14.22 -13.01
N VAL A 167 8.60 15.16 -12.20
CA VAL A 167 9.73 14.99 -11.27
C VAL A 167 9.21 14.78 -9.85
N ALA A 168 9.55 13.66 -9.24
CA ALA A 168 9.28 13.40 -7.83
C ALA A 168 10.42 13.94 -6.96
N ASN A 169 10.13 14.93 -6.13
CA ASN A 169 11.05 15.46 -5.14
C ASN A 169 10.96 14.64 -3.85
N VAL A 170 11.99 13.87 -3.58
CA VAL A 170 12.10 12.96 -2.45
C VAL A 170 13.06 13.54 -1.44
N GLU A 171 12.54 14.00 -0.32
CA GLU A 171 13.33 14.53 0.77
C GLU A 171 13.31 13.53 1.94
N LEU A 172 14.43 12.93 2.25
CA LEU A 172 14.61 12.06 3.40
C LEU A 172 15.51 12.74 4.43
N THR A 173 15.16 12.60 5.69
CA THR A 173 16.07 12.94 6.79
C THR A 173 16.78 11.68 7.24
N GLY A 174 18.10 11.70 7.29
CA GLY A 174 18.89 10.53 7.67
C GLY A 174 20.33 10.63 7.15
N PRO A 175 21.21 9.71 7.57
CA PRO A 175 22.59 9.72 7.10
C PRO A 175 22.69 9.23 5.66
N MET A 176 23.48 9.90 4.84
CA MET A 176 23.83 9.41 3.51
C MET A 176 24.65 8.11 3.65
N PRO A 177 24.34 7.04 2.90
CA PRO A 177 25.14 5.83 2.90
C PRO A 177 26.60 6.11 2.52
N SER A 178 27.54 5.57 3.29
CA SER A 178 28.97 5.89 3.15
C SER A 178 29.62 5.27 1.93
N SER A 179 29.16 4.07 1.50
CA SER A 179 29.73 3.39 0.33
C SER A 179 28.95 3.71 -0.94
N GLU A 180 29.65 3.73 -2.06
CA GLU A 180 29.05 3.92 -3.39
C GLU A 180 28.00 2.82 -3.70
N GLY A 181 28.30 1.55 -3.37
CA GLY A 181 27.38 0.46 -3.56
C GLY A 181 26.08 0.60 -2.76
N ALA A 182 26.14 1.10 -1.52
CA ALA A 182 24.96 1.35 -0.71
C ALA A 182 24.13 2.53 -1.26
N ARG A 183 24.78 3.57 -1.79
CA ARG A 183 24.10 4.67 -2.48
C ARG A 183 23.41 4.20 -3.76
N ALA A 184 24.09 3.41 -4.57
CA ALA A 184 23.51 2.82 -5.78
C ALA A 184 22.31 1.90 -5.46
N SER A 185 22.40 1.10 -4.40
CA SER A 185 21.31 0.24 -3.93
C SER A 185 20.08 1.06 -3.50
N LEU A 186 20.30 2.16 -2.76
CA LEU A 186 19.24 3.09 -2.36
C LEU A 186 18.59 3.76 -3.58
N ALA A 187 19.40 4.26 -4.52
CA ALA A 187 18.93 4.86 -5.76
C ALA A 187 18.09 3.87 -6.57
N TRP A 188 18.54 2.62 -6.66
CA TRP A 188 17.84 1.54 -7.37
C TRP A 188 16.50 1.21 -6.73
N GLN A 189 16.46 1.02 -5.41
CA GLN A 189 15.24 0.78 -4.64
C GLN A 189 14.21 1.88 -4.84
N LEU A 190 14.62 3.15 -4.66
CA LEU A 190 13.75 4.31 -4.80
C LEU A 190 13.23 4.45 -6.23
N THR A 191 14.12 4.38 -7.22
CA THR A 191 13.77 4.56 -8.63
C THR A 191 12.79 3.46 -9.08
N ARG A 192 13.08 2.21 -8.77
CA ARG A 192 12.24 1.08 -9.18
C ARG A 192 10.85 1.13 -8.54
N THR A 193 10.78 1.60 -7.29
CA THR A 193 9.51 1.71 -6.57
C THR A 193 8.70 2.92 -7.02
N LEU A 194 9.28 4.10 -7.02
CA LEU A 194 8.53 5.34 -7.22
C LEU A 194 8.09 5.57 -8.67
N LYS A 195 8.85 5.08 -9.65
CA LYS A 195 8.45 5.17 -11.08
C LYS A 195 7.23 4.31 -11.45
N GLN A 196 6.64 3.59 -10.52
CA GLN A 196 5.33 2.95 -10.73
C GLN A 196 4.17 3.96 -10.64
N ALA A 197 4.36 5.09 -9.98
CA ALA A 197 3.39 6.17 -10.01
C ALA A 197 3.38 6.82 -11.41
N ALA A 198 2.19 6.89 -12.03
CA ALA A 198 2.06 7.29 -13.43
C ALA A 198 2.50 8.74 -13.71
N ASP A 199 2.51 9.57 -12.67
CA ASP A 199 2.92 10.97 -12.71
C ASP A 199 4.43 11.16 -12.45
N VAL A 200 5.20 10.07 -12.24
CA VAL A 200 6.65 10.12 -11.94
C VAL A 200 7.48 9.58 -13.10
N ALA A 201 8.18 10.46 -13.79
CA ALA A 201 9.14 10.14 -14.84
C ALA A 201 10.60 10.17 -14.31
N GLN A 202 10.90 11.13 -13.43
CA GLN A 202 12.24 11.35 -12.87
C GLN A 202 12.17 11.51 -11.35
N LEU A 203 13.29 11.25 -10.68
CA LEU A 203 13.44 11.45 -9.25
C LEU A 203 14.55 12.47 -8.97
N ASN A 204 14.26 13.37 -8.05
CA ASN A 204 15.24 14.24 -7.41
C ASN A 204 15.27 13.84 -5.92
N VAL A 205 16.33 13.23 -5.47
CA VAL A 205 16.42 12.64 -4.11
C VAL A 205 17.47 13.37 -3.30
N THR A 206 17.10 13.76 -2.09
CA THR A 206 18.02 14.30 -1.10
C THR A 206 17.90 13.57 0.24
N LEU A 207 19.04 13.37 0.91
CA LEU A 207 19.09 12.91 2.30
C LEU A 207 19.72 14.02 3.15
N SER A 208 18.96 14.57 4.08
CA SER A 208 19.39 15.71 4.92
C SER A 208 20.00 16.85 4.09
N GLY A 209 19.47 17.09 2.88
CA GLY A 209 19.95 18.13 1.96
C GLY A 209 21.11 17.73 1.03
N GLU A 210 21.71 16.55 1.21
CA GLU A 210 22.73 16.01 0.30
C GLU A 210 22.04 15.25 -0.85
N ALA A 211 22.44 15.56 -2.10
CA ALA A 211 21.82 14.93 -3.28
C ALA A 211 22.30 13.49 -3.47
N LEU A 212 21.37 12.59 -3.77
CA LEU A 212 21.65 11.22 -4.19
C LEU A 212 21.60 11.15 -5.72
N ASP A 213 22.65 10.60 -6.33
CA ASP A 213 22.63 10.28 -7.76
C ASP A 213 21.67 9.09 -8.00
N THR A 214 20.63 9.34 -8.78
CA THR A 214 19.61 8.34 -9.16
C THR A 214 19.77 7.84 -10.59
N GLU A 215 20.76 8.34 -11.34
CA GLU A 215 21.02 7.93 -12.72
C GLU A 215 21.97 6.72 -12.78
N THR A 216 22.90 6.62 -11.83
CA THR A 216 23.81 5.47 -11.70
C THR A 216 23.10 4.32 -10.99
N ILE A 217 22.27 3.59 -11.72
CA ILE A 217 21.58 2.39 -11.22
C ILE A 217 22.44 1.17 -11.56
N PRO A 218 22.65 0.23 -10.62
CA PRO A 218 23.31 -1.03 -10.92
C PRO A 218 22.59 -1.73 -12.10
N PRO A 219 23.31 -2.33 -13.05
CA PRO A 219 22.67 -3.06 -14.12
C PRO A 219 21.81 -4.19 -13.50
N SER A 220 20.53 -4.21 -13.85
CA SER A 220 19.68 -5.35 -13.45
C SER A 220 20.32 -6.63 -13.96
N PRO A 221 20.48 -7.65 -13.10
CA PRO A 221 20.98 -8.93 -13.58
C PRO A 221 20.11 -9.40 -14.75
N GLN A 222 20.76 -9.68 -15.88
CA GLN A 222 20.07 -10.29 -17.01
C GLN A 222 19.95 -11.79 -16.69
N TYR A 223 18.84 -12.18 -16.09
CA TYR A 223 18.54 -13.60 -15.96
C TYR A 223 18.27 -14.17 -17.34
N SER A 224 19.01 -15.20 -17.69
CA SER A 224 18.57 -16.11 -18.73
C SER A 224 17.30 -16.79 -18.21
N LEU A 225 16.17 -16.49 -18.83
CA LEU A 225 14.86 -17.07 -18.48
C LEU A 225 14.85 -18.62 -18.58
N ASP A 226 15.90 -19.21 -19.14
CA ASP A 226 16.06 -20.65 -19.30
C ASP A 226 16.44 -21.37 -18.00
N THR A 227 16.73 -20.63 -16.91
CA THR A 227 17.23 -21.19 -15.64
C THR A 227 16.40 -20.85 -14.41
N LEU A 228 15.18 -20.29 -14.56
CA LEU A 228 14.31 -20.06 -13.41
C LEU A 228 13.76 -21.38 -12.86
N VAL A 229 14.31 -21.82 -11.72
CA VAL A 229 13.82 -22.96 -10.95
C VAL A 229 12.85 -22.43 -9.90
N GLY A 230 11.57 -22.69 -10.08
CA GLY A 230 10.54 -22.37 -9.08
C GLY A 230 10.35 -23.53 -8.10
N ALA A 231 10.49 -23.30 -6.80
CA ALA A 231 10.11 -24.25 -5.76
C ALA A 231 8.66 -23.98 -5.33
N GLY A 232 7.75 -24.85 -5.69
CA GLY A 232 6.36 -24.82 -5.23
C GLY A 232 6.09 -25.87 -4.16
N ALA A 233 4.95 -25.78 -3.47
CA ALA A 233 4.52 -26.74 -2.43
C ALA A 233 4.44 -28.22 -2.91
N SER A 234 4.55 -28.47 -4.22
CA SER A 234 4.46 -29.80 -4.85
C SER A 234 5.76 -30.27 -5.51
N GLY A 235 6.88 -29.55 -5.34
CA GLY A 235 8.18 -29.90 -5.93
C GLY A 235 8.86 -28.77 -6.69
N VAL A 236 10.08 -29.03 -7.17
CA VAL A 236 10.87 -28.10 -7.98
C VAL A 236 10.49 -28.30 -9.45
N GLY A 237 10.04 -27.24 -10.10
CA GLY A 237 9.72 -27.24 -11.53
C GLY A 237 10.52 -26.18 -12.28
N ILE A 238 10.87 -26.45 -13.54
CA ILE A 238 11.47 -25.46 -14.44
C ILE A 238 10.32 -24.70 -15.11
N VAL A 239 10.29 -23.38 -14.92
CA VAL A 239 9.32 -22.50 -15.60
C VAL A 239 9.99 -21.92 -16.84
N SER A 240 9.49 -22.24 -18.03
CA SER A 240 9.96 -21.67 -19.28
C SER A 240 9.46 -20.23 -19.46
N SER A 241 10.17 -19.43 -20.25
CA SER A 241 9.84 -18.02 -20.51
C SER A 241 8.42 -17.78 -21.06
N SER A 242 7.83 -18.78 -21.70
CA SER A 242 6.45 -18.74 -22.21
C SER A 242 5.39 -18.87 -21.11
N ALA A 243 5.76 -19.24 -19.88
CA ALA A 243 4.86 -19.41 -18.74
C ALA A 243 4.89 -18.22 -17.75
N MET A 244 5.72 -17.24 -17.97
CA MET A 244 5.61 -15.97 -17.24
C MET A 244 4.36 -15.25 -17.73
N ALA A 245 3.28 -15.46 -16.99
CA ALA A 245 2.05 -14.73 -17.21
C ALA A 245 2.32 -13.21 -17.08
N PRO A 246 1.65 -12.45 -17.92
CA PRO A 246 1.79 -11.01 -17.93
C PRO A 246 1.36 -10.44 -16.58
N ARG A 247 1.91 -9.26 -16.27
CA ARG A 247 1.42 -8.30 -15.29
C ARG A 247 0.12 -8.73 -14.63
N ALA A 248 0.16 -9.06 -13.34
CA ALA A 248 -1.06 -9.14 -12.56
C ALA A 248 -1.80 -7.80 -12.72
N SER A 249 -2.87 -7.82 -13.48
CA SER A 249 -3.80 -6.70 -13.47
C SER A 249 -4.49 -6.70 -12.10
N ALA A 250 -5.03 -5.57 -11.68
CA ALA A 250 -5.80 -5.49 -10.44
C ALA A 250 -6.97 -6.52 -10.41
N THR A 251 -7.38 -7.03 -11.57
CA THR A 251 -8.36 -8.10 -11.77
C THR A 251 -7.80 -9.49 -11.43
N ASP A 252 -6.50 -9.73 -11.59
CA ASP A 252 -5.88 -11.03 -11.34
C ASP A 252 -5.50 -11.22 -9.86
N ALA A 253 -5.61 -10.16 -9.05
CA ALA A 253 -5.36 -10.20 -7.61
C ALA A 253 -6.53 -10.72 -6.76
N TRP A 254 -7.69 -11.06 -7.42
CA TRP A 254 -8.92 -11.55 -6.77
C TRP A 254 -9.13 -13.05 -6.94
#